data_9f9f69f0ac5d07dc23f460e89ac28963
#
_entry.id   9f9f69f0ac5d07dc23f460e89ac28963
#
_cell.length_a   1.000
_cell.length_b   1.000
_cell.length_c   1.000
_cell.angle_alpha   90.00
_cell.angle_beta   90.00
_cell.angle_gamma   90.00
#
_symmetry.space_group_name_H-M   'P 1'
#
loop_
_entity.id
_entity.type
_entity.pdbx_description
1 polymer ?
#
loop_
_entity_poly.entity_id
_entity_poly.type
_entity_poly.pdbx_seq_one_letter_code
_entity_poly.pdbx_strand_id
1 'polypeptide(L)'
;RPIVDAQTDNVPRSRVLAMDETPIKAGHQGRAGPQKGKMKTGWFWPLYGDDDEVVFTYSNSRGRLHIEQVLNDQFSGTLISDGYAAYARYAAAQKGITHAQCWVHSRRCFVEAQKDHPEKATEALQQIAKLYQIEDTIKEKELTGEKKRQYRLDHAKPVVSGFFQWCRDQLGQGGLLPSEPLTKALNYVLGRETSLTVFLEDPDVQPDTNHLERALRPIPMGKKNWMFCWTELGAEHL
;
A
#
# COMPACT_ATOMS: atom_id res chain seq x y z
N ARG A 1 -14.11 -0.88 -24.07
CA ARG A 1 -14.19 -2.16 -23.34
C ARG A 1 -13.10 -3.16 -23.76
N PRO A 2 -12.83 -3.53 -25.03
CA PRO A 2 -11.83 -4.54 -25.35
C PRO A 2 -10.43 -4.26 -24.78
N ILE A 3 -10.00 -2.98 -24.74
CA ILE A 3 -8.72 -2.58 -24.16
C ILE A 3 -8.73 -2.77 -22.64
N VAL A 4 -9.78 -2.33 -21.96
CA VAL A 4 -9.93 -2.48 -20.52
C VAL A 4 -9.99 -3.96 -20.12
N ASP A 5 -10.74 -4.77 -20.88
CA ASP A 5 -10.84 -6.21 -20.63
C ASP A 5 -9.46 -6.88 -20.80
N ALA A 6 -8.72 -6.52 -21.85
CA ALA A 6 -7.36 -7.02 -22.08
C ALA A 6 -6.37 -6.60 -20.97
N GLN A 7 -6.45 -5.35 -20.47
CA GLN A 7 -5.63 -4.88 -19.36
C GLN A 7 -6.00 -5.58 -18.04
N THR A 8 -7.30 -5.79 -17.80
CA THR A 8 -7.78 -6.52 -16.62
C THR A 8 -7.27 -7.95 -16.58
N ASP A 9 -7.12 -8.58 -17.76
CA ASP A 9 -6.55 -9.92 -17.89
C ASP A 9 -5.01 -9.94 -17.83
N ASN A 10 -4.35 -8.84 -18.23
CA ASN A 10 -2.89 -8.76 -18.34
C ASN A 10 -2.21 -8.32 -17.04
N VAL A 11 -2.71 -7.24 -16.43
CA VAL A 11 -2.08 -6.64 -15.23
C VAL A 11 -1.89 -7.65 -14.08
N PRO A 12 -2.84 -8.57 -13.77
CA PRO A 12 -2.63 -9.60 -12.75
C PRO A 12 -1.52 -10.62 -13.05
N ARG A 13 -0.96 -10.64 -14.27
CA ARG A 13 0.17 -11.50 -14.65
C ARG A 13 1.53 -10.85 -14.40
N SER A 14 1.56 -9.60 -13.94
CA SER A 14 2.78 -8.89 -13.58
C SER A 14 3.54 -9.62 -12.48
N ARG A 15 4.87 -9.58 -12.53
CA ARG A 15 5.74 -10.15 -11.49
C ARG A 15 5.68 -9.34 -10.19
N VAL A 16 5.58 -8.03 -10.32
CA VAL A 16 5.37 -7.11 -9.19
C VAL A 16 4.08 -6.34 -9.44
N LEU A 17 3.16 -6.42 -8.50
CA LEU A 17 1.86 -5.77 -8.57
C LEU A 17 1.66 -4.88 -7.36
N ALA A 18 1.29 -3.62 -7.56
CA ALA A 18 0.82 -2.76 -6.47
C ALA A 18 -0.70 -2.68 -6.48
N MET A 19 -1.30 -2.76 -5.29
CA MET A 19 -2.75 -2.72 -5.11
C MET A 19 -3.13 -1.87 -3.90
N ASP A 20 -4.22 -1.13 -4.04
CA ASP A 20 -4.81 -0.26 -3.00
C ASP A 20 -6.33 -0.22 -3.18
N GLU A 21 -7.07 0.47 -2.33
CA GLU A 21 -8.48 0.71 -2.51
C GLU A 21 -8.92 2.09 -2.01
N THR A 22 -9.86 2.71 -2.73
CA THR A 22 -10.43 4.00 -2.35
C THR A 22 -11.96 3.96 -2.32
N PRO A 23 -12.60 4.51 -1.26
CA PRO A 23 -14.05 4.46 -1.15
C PRO A 23 -14.73 5.46 -2.07
N ILE A 24 -15.90 5.08 -2.59
CA ILE A 24 -16.83 5.95 -3.31
C ILE A 24 -18.24 5.73 -2.82
N LYS A 25 -19.07 6.77 -2.90
CA LYS A 25 -20.50 6.63 -2.70
C LYS A 25 -21.16 6.23 -4.01
N ALA A 26 -21.83 5.06 -4.05
CA ALA A 26 -22.46 4.53 -5.25
C ALA A 26 -23.77 3.81 -4.91
N GLY A 27 -24.82 4.09 -5.67
CA GLY A 27 -26.13 3.48 -5.49
C GLY A 27 -26.84 3.82 -4.16
N HIS A 28 -28.06 3.35 -4.01
CA HIS A 28 -28.89 3.59 -2.83
C HIS A 28 -28.96 2.37 -1.92
N GLN A 29 -28.93 2.59 -0.60
CA GLN A 29 -29.02 1.51 0.41
C GLN A 29 -30.42 1.02 0.69
N GLY A 30 -31.42 1.41 -0.01
CA GLY A 30 -32.78 0.92 0.17
C GLY A 30 -33.86 2.01 0.09
N ARG A 31 -35.09 1.55 -0.08
CA ARG A 31 -36.26 2.43 -0.24
C ARG A 31 -36.98 2.72 1.08
N ALA A 32 -36.66 2.02 2.17
CA ALA A 32 -37.33 2.15 3.47
C ALA A 32 -36.36 1.93 4.66
N GLY A 33 -36.75 2.37 5.86
CA GLY A 33 -36.00 2.19 7.10
C GLY A 33 -34.93 3.25 7.37
N PRO A 34 -34.08 3.05 8.40
CA PRO A 34 -33.09 4.03 8.85
C PRO A 34 -32.02 4.40 7.80
N GLN A 35 -31.88 3.57 6.77
CA GLN A 35 -30.93 3.77 5.66
C GLN A 35 -31.57 4.37 4.40
N LYS A 36 -32.85 4.77 4.47
CA LYS A 36 -33.56 5.40 3.35
C LYS A 36 -32.80 6.64 2.86
N GLY A 37 -32.53 6.70 1.57
CA GLY A 37 -31.84 7.83 0.92
C GLY A 37 -30.34 7.92 1.18
N LYS A 38 -29.72 7.02 1.98
CA LYS A 38 -28.27 6.95 2.13
C LYS A 38 -27.66 6.18 0.96
N MET A 39 -26.51 6.65 0.50
CA MET A 39 -25.76 5.96 -0.54
C MET A 39 -24.89 4.87 0.08
N LYS A 40 -24.74 3.75 -0.62
CA LYS A 40 -23.80 2.70 -0.28
C LYS A 40 -22.37 3.21 -0.41
N THR A 41 -21.44 2.61 0.31
CA THR A 41 -20.00 2.78 0.08
C THR A 41 -19.53 1.61 -0.76
N GLY A 42 -19.13 1.90 -1.98
CA GLY A 42 -18.37 0.99 -2.83
C GLY A 42 -16.88 1.36 -2.80
N TRP A 43 -16.06 0.62 -3.51
CA TRP A 43 -14.61 0.72 -3.49
C TRP A 43 -14.06 0.56 -4.89
N PHE A 44 -13.21 1.49 -5.31
CA PHE A 44 -12.34 1.29 -6.46
C PHE A 44 -11.04 0.66 -6.00
N TRP A 45 -10.58 -0.31 -6.78
CA TRP A 45 -9.37 -1.08 -6.53
C TRP A 45 -8.44 -0.90 -7.72
N PRO A 46 -7.47 0.01 -7.65
CA PRO A 46 -6.43 0.11 -8.64
C PRO A 46 -5.45 -1.05 -8.52
N LEU A 47 -5.06 -1.60 -9.65
CA LEU A 47 -3.97 -2.53 -9.82
C LEU A 47 -2.95 -1.89 -10.75
N TYR A 48 -1.70 -1.88 -10.33
CA TYR A 48 -0.59 -1.31 -11.08
C TYR A 48 0.47 -2.39 -11.32
N GLY A 49 0.72 -2.69 -12.59
CA GLY A 49 1.62 -3.75 -13.02
C GLY A 49 3.02 -3.27 -13.41
N ASP A 50 3.83 -4.21 -13.91
CA ASP A 50 5.24 -4.01 -14.25
C ASP A 50 5.46 -3.04 -15.42
N ASP A 51 4.54 -2.99 -16.38
CA ASP A 51 4.64 -2.20 -17.62
C ASP A 51 4.04 -0.80 -17.51
N ASP A 52 4.00 -0.24 -16.29
CA ASP A 52 3.42 1.08 -16.00
C ASP A 52 1.91 1.13 -16.30
N GLU A 53 1.27 -0.03 -16.35
CA GLU A 53 -0.16 -0.19 -16.61
C GLU A 53 -0.96 -0.11 -15.32
N VAL A 54 -2.11 0.57 -15.39
CA VAL A 54 -3.06 0.62 -14.29
C VAL A 54 -4.45 0.21 -14.76
N VAL A 55 -5.09 -0.64 -13.98
CA VAL A 55 -6.50 -1.00 -14.17
C VAL A 55 -7.28 -0.74 -12.88
N PHE A 56 -8.52 -0.28 -13.03
CA PHE A 56 -9.42 -0.06 -11.91
C PHE A 56 -10.54 -1.08 -11.95
N THR A 57 -10.79 -1.72 -10.83
CA THR A 57 -11.97 -2.56 -10.63
C THR A 57 -12.87 -1.95 -9.56
N TYR A 58 -14.15 -2.27 -9.59
CA TYR A 58 -15.14 -1.79 -8.62
C TYR A 58 -15.69 -2.95 -7.80
N SER A 59 -15.89 -2.71 -6.51
CA SER A 59 -16.61 -3.64 -5.62
C SER A 59 -17.50 -2.88 -4.65
N ASN A 60 -18.64 -3.45 -4.30
CA ASN A 60 -19.50 -2.96 -3.23
C ASN A 60 -19.00 -3.37 -1.82
N SER A 61 -17.86 -4.05 -1.73
CA SER A 61 -17.24 -4.53 -0.49
C SER A 61 -15.75 -4.23 -0.46
N ARG A 62 -15.22 -3.96 0.74
CA ARG A 62 -13.77 -3.88 1.02
C ARG A 62 -13.18 -5.25 1.40
N GLY A 63 -13.89 -6.33 1.15
CA GLY A 63 -13.52 -7.65 1.60
C GLY A 63 -12.40 -8.32 0.77
N ARG A 64 -11.66 -9.26 1.41
CA ARG A 64 -10.64 -10.10 0.77
C ARG A 64 -11.14 -10.81 -0.49
N LEU A 65 -12.41 -11.17 -0.53
CA LEU A 65 -13.01 -11.88 -1.67
C LEU A 65 -12.81 -11.13 -3.00
N HIS A 66 -12.84 -9.79 -2.99
CA HIS A 66 -12.59 -9.00 -4.20
C HIS A 66 -11.15 -9.14 -4.68
N ILE A 67 -10.18 -9.14 -3.74
CA ILE A 67 -8.76 -9.37 -4.06
C ILE A 67 -8.59 -10.76 -4.70
N GLU A 68 -9.22 -11.79 -4.15
CA GLU A 68 -9.22 -13.15 -4.67
C GLU A 68 -9.85 -13.24 -6.07
N GLN A 69 -10.94 -12.52 -6.32
CA GLN A 69 -11.60 -12.50 -7.62
C GLN A 69 -10.78 -11.80 -8.70
N VAL A 70 -10.11 -10.70 -8.34
CA VAL A 70 -9.36 -9.88 -9.31
C VAL A 70 -8.00 -10.50 -9.62
N LEU A 71 -7.30 -10.98 -8.61
CA LEU A 71 -5.98 -11.61 -8.79
C LEU A 71 -6.11 -13.08 -9.22
N ASN A 72 -7.22 -13.73 -8.85
CA ASN A 72 -7.53 -15.14 -9.07
C ASN A 72 -6.28 -16.05 -8.89
N ASP A 73 -6.26 -17.22 -9.49
CA ASP A 73 -5.12 -18.16 -9.42
C ASP A 73 -4.00 -17.83 -10.45
N GLN A 74 -4.09 -16.70 -11.15
CA GLN A 74 -3.11 -16.31 -12.17
C GLN A 74 -1.96 -15.49 -11.61
N PHE A 75 -2.16 -14.80 -10.48
CA PHE A 75 -1.11 -13.99 -9.87
C PHE A 75 -0.12 -14.85 -9.11
N SER A 76 1.15 -14.69 -9.47
CA SER A 76 2.30 -15.27 -8.76
C SER A 76 3.45 -14.28 -8.81
N GLY A 77 3.90 -13.80 -7.65
CA GLY A 77 4.92 -12.77 -7.60
C GLY A 77 4.87 -11.93 -6.32
N THR A 78 5.26 -10.67 -6.41
CA THR A 78 5.26 -9.76 -5.26
C THR A 78 4.07 -8.81 -5.31
N LEU A 79 3.21 -8.87 -4.29
CA LEU A 79 2.11 -7.94 -4.08
C LEU A 79 2.56 -6.83 -3.12
N ILE A 80 2.57 -5.58 -3.60
CA ILE A 80 2.85 -4.39 -2.79
C ILE A 80 1.52 -3.76 -2.38
N SER A 81 1.33 -3.52 -1.08
CA SER A 81 0.12 -2.86 -0.58
C SER A 81 0.38 -2.04 0.68
N ASP A 82 -0.68 -1.40 1.18
CA ASP A 82 -0.71 -0.78 2.50
C ASP A 82 -0.77 -1.82 3.64
N GLY A 83 -1.01 -1.35 4.86
CA GLY A 83 -1.17 -2.19 6.05
C GLY A 83 -2.54 -2.87 6.21
N TYR A 84 -3.44 -2.82 5.22
CA TYR A 84 -4.74 -3.46 5.32
C TYR A 84 -4.63 -4.99 5.37
N ALA A 85 -5.21 -5.57 6.42
CA ALA A 85 -5.03 -6.99 6.75
C ALA A 85 -5.56 -7.96 5.68
N ALA A 86 -6.42 -7.52 4.76
CA ALA A 86 -6.94 -8.37 3.71
C ALA A 86 -5.85 -8.81 2.72
N TYR A 87 -4.90 -7.92 2.39
CA TYR A 87 -3.77 -8.23 1.51
C TYR A 87 -2.82 -9.27 2.15
N ALA A 88 -2.46 -9.06 3.42
CA ALA A 88 -1.61 -9.99 4.14
C ALA A 88 -2.27 -11.39 4.25
N ARG A 89 -3.57 -11.44 4.52
CA ARG A 89 -4.33 -12.71 4.58
C ARG A 89 -4.41 -13.39 3.21
N TYR A 90 -4.58 -12.61 2.15
CA TYR A 90 -4.57 -13.15 0.78
C TYR A 90 -3.21 -13.76 0.47
N ALA A 91 -2.13 -12.99 0.62
CA ALA A 91 -0.79 -13.46 0.31
C ALA A 91 -0.37 -14.69 1.14
N ALA A 92 -0.74 -14.74 2.43
CA ALA A 92 -0.46 -15.88 3.28
C ALA A 92 -1.24 -17.16 2.90
N ALA A 93 -2.39 -17.01 2.24
CA ALA A 93 -3.21 -18.15 1.80
C ALA A 93 -2.79 -18.73 0.45
N GLN A 94 -2.02 -17.98 -0.35
CA GLN A 94 -1.61 -18.34 -1.70
C GLN A 94 -0.14 -18.75 -1.77
N LYS A 95 0.14 -19.82 -2.50
CA LYS A 95 1.54 -20.23 -2.79
C LYS A 95 2.13 -19.35 -3.89
N GLY A 96 3.39 -18.96 -3.75
CA GLY A 96 4.10 -18.19 -4.77
C GLY A 96 3.87 -16.69 -4.70
N ILE A 97 3.16 -16.18 -3.67
CA ILE A 97 2.97 -14.75 -3.44
C ILE A 97 3.85 -14.26 -2.30
N THR A 98 4.68 -13.26 -2.57
CA THR A 98 5.42 -12.48 -1.58
C THR A 98 4.65 -11.19 -1.29
N HIS A 99 4.43 -10.87 -0.02
CA HIS A 99 3.78 -9.62 0.36
C HIS A 99 4.81 -8.57 0.75
N ALA A 100 4.89 -7.49 -0.02
CA ALA A 100 5.66 -6.30 0.30
C ALA A 100 4.75 -5.19 0.82
N GLN A 101 5.25 -4.36 1.73
CA GLN A 101 4.47 -3.27 2.33
C GLN A 101 5.14 -1.90 2.14
N CYS A 102 4.30 -0.88 2.12
CA CYS A 102 4.64 0.49 1.80
C CYS A 102 5.25 1.24 3.00
N TRP A 103 6.48 1.78 2.84
CA TRP A 103 7.13 2.61 3.84
C TRP A 103 6.44 3.96 4.10
N VAL A 104 5.70 4.49 3.13
CA VAL A 104 4.93 5.74 3.32
C VAL A 104 3.89 5.58 4.42
N HIS A 105 3.23 4.43 4.49
CA HIS A 105 2.26 4.14 5.56
C HIS A 105 2.93 4.00 6.92
N SER A 106 4.12 3.38 6.99
CA SER A 106 4.96 3.34 8.19
C SER A 106 5.36 4.75 8.64
N ARG A 107 5.80 5.60 7.69
CA ARG A 107 6.14 7.00 7.94
C ARG A 107 4.95 7.79 8.50
N ARG A 108 3.75 7.59 7.97
CA ARG A 108 2.52 8.26 8.43
C ARG A 108 2.25 8.01 9.91
N CYS A 109 2.44 6.78 10.39
CA CYS A 109 2.27 6.46 11.81
C CYS A 109 3.19 7.29 12.72
N PHE A 110 4.45 7.53 12.31
CA PHE A 110 5.37 8.38 13.08
C PHE A 110 5.05 9.86 12.96
N VAL A 111 4.52 10.34 11.83
CA VAL A 111 3.99 11.72 11.71
C VAL A 111 2.84 11.95 12.69
N GLU A 112 1.94 10.99 12.82
CA GLU A 112 0.85 11.06 13.81
C GLU A 112 1.37 11.07 15.25
N ALA A 113 2.46 10.36 15.53
CA ALA A 113 3.10 10.32 16.85
C ALA A 113 3.88 11.59 17.22
N GLN A 114 4.22 12.48 16.27
CA GLN A 114 4.98 13.70 16.54
C GLN A 114 4.30 14.64 17.53
N LYS A 115 2.96 14.61 17.59
CA LYS A 115 2.20 15.48 18.49
C LYS A 115 2.48 15.16 19.95
N ASP A 116 2.61 13.88 20.28
CA ASP A 116 2.73 13.42 21.67
C ASP A 116 4.19 13.07 22.03
N HIS A 117 5.01 12.67 21.04
CA HIS A 117 6.40 12.26 21.18
C HIS A 117 7.29 12.91 20.10
N PRO A 118 7.48 14.25 20.10
CA PRO A 118 8.11 14.97 18.98
C PRO A 118 9.56 14.54 18.72
N GLU A 119 10.36 14.31 19.77
CA GLU A 119 11.77 13.96 19.65
C GLU A 119 11.94 12.56 19.03
N LYS A 120 11.33 11.54 19.63
CA LYS A 120 11.41 10.14 19.15
C LYS A 120 10.79 9.96 17.78
N ALA A 121 9.65 10.60 17.54
CA ALA A 121 9.01 10.55 16.23
C ALA A 121 9.85 11.25 15.14
N THR A 122 10.50 12.38 15.46
CA THR A 122 11.42 13.06 14.54
C THR A 122 12.64 12.19 14.23
N GLU A 123 13.22 11.51 15.23
CA GLU A 123 14.33 10.58 15.02
C GLU A 123 13.94 9.43 14.08
N ALA A 124 12.78 8.81 14.28
CA ALA A 124 12.24 7.80 13.38
C ALA A 124 12.07 8.32 11.94
N LEU A 125 11.50 9.50 11.78
CA LEU A 125 11.29 10.13 10.48
C LEU A 125 12.61 10.46 9.78
N GLN A 126 13.66 10.86 10.51
CA GLN A 126 14.99 11.09 9.97
C GLN A 126 15.64 9.79 9.45
N GLN A 127 15.45 8.68 10.17
CA GLN A 127 15.94 7.38 9.72
C GLN A 127 15.21 6.91 8.45
N ILE A 128 13.89 7.07 8.39
CA ILE A 128 13.11 6.79 7.18
C ILE A 128 13.54 7.70 6.02
N ALA A 129 13.81 8.99 6.28
CA ALA A 129 14.27 9.92 5.25
C ALA A 129 15.62 9.49 4.64
N LYS A 130 16.54 8.91 5.42
CA LYS A 130 17.81 8.35 4.89
C LYS A 130 17.54 7.24 3.88
N LEU A 131 16.52 6.40 4.11
CA LEU A 131 16.14 5.37 3.15
C LEU A 131 15.74 5.99 1.80
N TYR A 132 14.91 7.03 1.82
CA TYR A 132 14.49 7.71 0.59
C TYR A 132 15.65 8.43 -0.12
N GLN A 133 16.60 9.01 0.61
CA GLN A 133 17.81 9.58 0.01
C GLN A 133 18.66 8.53 -0.75
N ILE A 134 18.68 7.29 -0.25
CA ILE A 134 19.36 6.18 -0.94
C ILE A 134 18.60 5.82 -2.24
N GLU A 135 17.28 5.76 -2.20
CA GLU A 135 16.45 5.51 -3.39
C GLU A 135 16.59 6.65 -4.43
N ASP A 136 16.66 7.90 -3.98
CA ASP A 136 16.92 9.05 -4.86
C ASP A 136 18.28 8.91 -5.55
N THR A 137 19.32 8.50 -4.80
CA THR A 137 20.66 8.25 -5.37
C THR A 137 20.66 7.09 -6.38
N ILE A 138 19.89 6.03 -6.13
CA ILE A 138 19.68 4.91 -7.07
C ILE A 138 19.08 5.43 -8.38
N LYS A 139 18.08 6.30 -8.26
CA LYS A 139 17.41 6.91 -9.41
C LYS A 139 18.34 7.86 -10.18
N GLU A 140 19.08 8.72 -9.49
CA GLU A 140 20.04 9.66 -10.10
C GLU A 140 21.16 8.93 -10.85
N LYS A 141 21.60 7.78 -10.33
CA LYS A 141 22.61 6.92 -10.96
C LYS A 141 22.05 5.92 -11.96
N GLU A 142 20.74 5.93 -12.20
CA GLU A 142 20.02 5.02 -13.08
C GLU A 142 20.34 3.54 -12.82
N LEU A 143 20.49 3.17 -11.54
CA LEU A 143 20.82 1.79 -11.19
C LEU A 143 19.61 0.89 -11.36
N THR A 144 19.79 -0.23 -12.05
CA THR A 144 18.74 -1.24 -12.33
C THR A 144 19.25 -2.66 -12.02
N GLY A 145 18.34 -3.61 -11.91
CA GLY A 145 18.64 -5.02 -11.75
C GLY A 145 19.60 -5.30 -10.58
N GLU A 146 20.59 -6.14 -10.79
CA GLU A 146 21.53 -6.56 -9.75
C GLU A 146 22.35 -5.40 -9.17
N LYS A 147 22.67 -4.36 -9.97
CA LYS A 147 23.37 -3.16 -9.46
C LYS A 147 22.54 -2.39 -8.45
N LYS A 148 21.23 -2.27 -8.70
CA LYS A 148 20.27 -1.65 -7.77
C LYS A 148 20.13 -2.50 -6.50
N ARG A 149 19.98 -3.81 -6.64
CA ARG A 149 19.91 -4.74 -5.52
C ARG A 149 21.15 -4.64 -4.63
N GLN A 150 22.36 -4.73 -5.22
CA GLN A 150 23.60 -4.64 -4.46
C GLN A 150 23.72 -3.29 -3.73
N TYR A 151 23.39 -2.18 -4.41
CA TYR A 151 23.43 -0.85 -3.80
C TYR A 151 22.47 -0.74 -2.58
N ARG A 152 21.28 -1.33 -2.67
CA ARG A 152 20.34 -1.42 -1.54
C ARG A 152 20.91 -2.27 -0.39
N LEU A 153 21.55 -3.39 -0.69
CA LEU A 153 22.18 -4.24 0.33
C LEU A 153 23.31 -3.51 1.05
N ASP A 154 24.12 -2.76 0.32
CA ASP A 154 25.28 -2.06 0.87
C ASP A 154 24.87 -0.80 1.68
N HIS A 155 23.85 -0.08 1.25
CA HIS A 155 23.51 1.22 1.80
C HIS A 155 22.15 1.26 2.53
N ALA A 156 21.10 0.65 1.98
CA ALA A 156 19.77 0.70 2.58
C ALA A 156 19.59 -0.34 3.70
N LYS A 157 20.10 -1.57 3.52
CA LYS A 157 19.95 -2.64 4.51
C LYS A 157 20.50 -2.26 5.90
N PRO A 158 21.69 -1.64 6.06
CA PRO A 158 22.15 -1.18 7.36
C PRO A 158 21.21 -0.14 8.01
N VAL A 159 20.69 0.80 7.22
CA VAL A 159 19.74 1.82 7.70
C VAL A 159 18.44 1.18 8.18
N VAL A 160 17.89 0.28 7.39
CA VAL A 160 16.65 -0.44 7.70
C VAL A 160 16.83 -1.33 8.94
N SER A 161 17.94 -2.08 9.03
CA SER A 161 18.23 -2.92 10.20
C SER A 161 18.42 -2.09 11.47
N GLY A 162 19.13 -0.97 11.37
CA GLY A 162 19.31 -0.02 12.47
C GLY A 162 17.99 0.59 12.94
N PHE A 163 17.10 0.92 12.00
CA PHE A 163 15.76 1.44 12.31
C PHE A 163 14.90 0.41 13.08
N PHE A 164 14.86 -0.85 12.64
CA PHE A 164 14.11 -1.88 13.36
C PHE A 164 14.71 -2.16 14.74
N GLN A 165 16.05 -2.15 14.87
CA GLN A 165 16.69 -2.28 16.18
C GLN A 165 16.33 -1.11 17.09
N TRP A 166 16.41 0.11 16.59
CA TRP A 166 15.97 1.30 17.32
C TRP A 166 14.51 1.19 17.78
N CYS A 167 13.60 0.70 16.91
CA CYS A 167 12.21 0.49 17.30
C CYS A 167 12.06 -0.50 18.47
N ARG A 168 12.83 -1.60 18.46
CA ARG A 168 12.85 -2.58 19.58
C ARG A 168 13.38 -1.94 20.86
N ASP A 169 14.45 -1.16 20.77
CA ASP A 169 15.06 -0.49 21.91
C ASP A 169 14.11 0.52 22.52
N GLN A 170 13.35 1.29 21.70
CA GLN A 170 12.34 2.23 22.23
C GLN A 170 11.24 1.52 23.03
N LEU A 171 10.76 0.37 22.57
CA LEU A 171 9.78 -0.42 23.32
C LEU A 171 10.40 -1.05 24.58
N GLY A 172 11.66 -1.49 24.50
CA GLY A 172 12.38 -2.12 25.61
C GLY A 172 12.72 -1.17 26.76
N GLN A 173 12.86 0.14 26.50
CA GLN A 173 13.14 1.14 27.54
C GLN A 173 11.96 1.32 28.54
N GLY A 174 10.77 0.87 28.19
CA GLY A 174 9.58 1.05 29.00
C GLY A 174 9.06 2.48 29.01
N GLY A 175 8.01 2.72 29.82
CA GLY A 175 7.41 4.06 29.97
C GLY A 175 6.42 4.46 28.87
N LEU A 176 6.30 3.69 27.80
CA LEU A 176 5.31 3.92 26.74
C LEU A 176 4.03 3.11 27.02
N LEU A 177 2.87 3.77 26.99
CA LEU A 177 1.59 3.09 27.12
C LEU A 177 1.17 2.42 25.79
N PRO A 178 0.49 1.27 25.82
CA PRO A 178 0.03 0.59 24.59
C PRO A 178 -0.89 1.43 23.70
N SER A 179 -1.63 2.38 24.29
CA SER A 179 -2.57 3.25 23.59
C SER A 179 -1.91 4.43 22.89
N GLU A 180 -0.65 4.75 23.21
CA GLU A 180 0.06 5.91 22.66
C GLU A 180 0.34 5.77 21.15
N PRO A 181 0.27 6.87 20.38
CA PRO A 181 0.55 6.86 18.95
C PRO A 181 1.95 6.32 18.61
N LEU A 182 2.98 6.66 19.43
CA LEU A 182 4.34 6.16 19.21
C LEU A 182 4.41 4.64 19.39
N THR A 183 3.80 4.08 20.45
CA THR A 183 3.75 2.63 20.67
C THR A 183 3.07 1.91 19.51
N LYS A 184 1.96 2.47 19.01
CA LYS A 184 1.25 1.95 17.85
C LYS A 184 2.14 1.98 16.60
N ALA A 185 2.87 3.08 16.36
CA ALA A 185 3.78 3.22 15.22
C ALA A 185 4.92 2.19 15.28
N LEU A 186 5.56 2.03 16.45
CA LEU A 186 6.61 1.04 16.67
C LEU A 186 6.12 -0.39 16.42
N ASN A 187 4.98 -0.75 17.01
CA ASN A 187 4.38 -2.08 16.81
C ASN A 187 3.91 -2.29 15.37
N TYR A 188 3.42 -1.24 14.71
CA TYR A 188 3.02 -1.30 13.30
C TYR A 188 4.19 -1.72 12.41
N VAL A 189 5.35 -1.10 12.55
CA VAL A 189 6.52 -1.42 11.72
C VAL A 189 7.17 -2.73 12.11
N LEU A 190 7.32 -3.03 13.40
CA LEU A 190 7.92 -4.30 13.85
C LEU A 190 7.09 -5.52 13.42
N GLY A 191 5.78 -5.42 13.48
CA GLY A 191 4.89 -6.48 12.99
C GLY A 191 4.90 -6.68 11.47
N ARG A 192 5.63 -5.82 10.73
CA ARG A 192 5.70 -5.81 9.26
C ARG A 192 7.14 -5.87 8.73
N GLU A 193 8.10 -6.12 9.59
CA GLU A 193 9.54 -6.11 9.25
C GLU A 193 9.83 -6.93 8.00
N THR A 194 9.36 -8.18 7.94
CA THR A 194 9.55 -9.06 6.78
C THR A 194 9.00 -8.45 5.49
N SER A 195 7.80 -7.88 5.53
CA SER A 195 7.16 -7.30 4.33
C SER A 195 7.76 -5.94 3.95
N LEU A 196 8.26 -5.17 4.91
CA LEU A 196 8.94 -3.89 4.68
C LEU A 196 10.37 -4.05 4.16
N THR A 197 10.95 -5.25 4.25
CA THR A 197 12.33 -5.53 3.80
C THR A 197 12.40 -6.20 2.43
N VAL A 198 11.30 -6.63 1.84
CA VAL A 198 11.25 -7.33 0.53
C VAL A 198 11.98 -6.55 -0.57
N PHE A 199 11.80 -5.21 -0.64
CA PHE A 199 12.43 -4.37 -1.64
C PHE A 199 13.97 -4.38 -1.61
N LEU A 200 14.59 -4.78 -0.50
CA LEU A 200 16.06 -4.86 -0.38
C LEU A 200 16.64 -5.97 -1.25
N GLU A 201 15.92 -7.07 -1.38
CA GLU A 201 16.37 -8.25 -2.12
C GLU A 201 15.85 -8.30 -3.55
N ASP A 202 14.74 -7.60 -3.83
CA ASP A 202 14.13 -7.55 -5.16
C ASP A 202 14.24 -6.13 -5.74
N PRO A 203 15.04 -5.91 -6.79
CA PRO A 203 15.27 -4.58 -7.37
C PRO A 203 14.03 -3.95 -8.02
N ASP A 204 13.05 -4.76 -8.45
CA ASP A 204 11.84 -4.26 -9.11
C ASP A 204 10.77 -3.87 -8.10
N VAL A 205 10.86 -4.38 -6.87
CA VAL A 205 9.96 -3.98 -5.79
C VAL A 205 10.32 -2.58 -5.30
N GLN A 206 9.35 -1.67 -5.35
CA GLN A 206 9.49 -0.31 -4.81
C GLN A 206 9.32 -0.32 -3.28
N PRO A 207 9.98 0.57 -2.53
CA PRO A 207 9.78 0.69 -1.08
C PRO A 207 8.41 1.28 -0.74
N ASP A 208 7.71 1.87 -1.71
CA ASP A 208 6.40 2.48 -1.50
C ASP A 208 5.46 2.31 -2.70
N THR A 209 4.22 2.76 -2.50
CA THR A 209 3.14 2.74 -3.51
C THR A 209 2.85 4.11 -4.11
N ASN A 210 3.80 5.06 -4.06
CA ASN A 210 3.59 6.42 -4.56
C ASN A 210 3.25 6.47 -6.06
N HIS A 211 3.75 5.52 -6.85
CA HIS A 211 3.40 5.35 -8.26
C HIS A 211 1.91 5.00 -8.43
N LEU A 212 1.41 4.06 -7.65
CA LEU A 212 -0.01 3.68 -7.61
C LEU A 212 -0.88 4.84 -7.09
N GLU A 213 -0.48 5.52 -6.00
CA GLU A 213 -1.20 6.67 -5.47
C GLU A 213 -1.33 7.81 -6.50
N ARG A 214 -0.29 8.01 -7.32
CA ARG A 214 -0.35 8.97 -8.45
C ARG A 214 -1.33 8.53 -9.53
N ALA A 215 -1.32 7.25 -9.90
CA ALA A 215 -2.25 6.69 -10.86
C ALA A 215 -3.71 6.73 -10.35
N LEU A 216 -3.90 6.60 -9.03
CA LEU A 216 -5.21 6.69 -8.40
C LEU A 216 -5.81 8.12 -8.41
N ARG A 217 -5.01 9.18 -8.53
CA ARG A 217 -5.46 10.60 -8.41
C ARG A 217 -6.70 10.98 -9.23
N PRO A 218 -6.93 10.48 -10.46
CA PRO A 218 -8.16 10.79 -11.20
C PRO A 218 -9.44 10.49 -10.41
N ILE A 219 -9.46 9.43 -9.62
CA ILE A 219 -10.64 9.04 -8.84
C ILE A 219 -10.94 10.05 -7.70
N PRO A 220 -10.03 10.38 -6.76
CA PRO A 220 -10.28 11.40 -5.75
C PRO A 220 -10.55 12.79 -6.34
N MET A 221 -9.90 13.15 -7.45
CA MET A 221 -10.15 14.43 -8.15
C MET A 221 -11.54 14.46 -8.78
N GLY A 222 -11.89 13.43 -9.53
CA GLY A 222 -13.21 13.26 -10.11
C GLY A 222 -14.30 13.25 -9.04
N LYS A 223 -14.06 12.58 -7.91
CA LYS A 223 -14.96 12.55 -6.77
C LYS A 223 -15.27 13.93 -6.18
N LYS A 224 -14.34 14.89 -6.25
CA LYS A 224 -14.62 16.29 -5.88
C LYS A 224 -15.58 16.97 -6.86
N ASN A 225 -15.63 16.54 -8.11
CA ASN A 225 -16.50 17.09 -9.14
C ASN A 225 -17.88 16.42 -9.18
N TRP A 226 -17.89 15.08 -9.17
CA TRP A 226 -19.15 14.30 -9.26
C TRP A 226 -19.70 13.87 -7.91
N MET A 227 -18.98 14.01 -6.82
CA MET A 227 -19.30 13.70 -5.42
C MET A 227 -19.69 12.22 -5.17
N PHE A 228 -20.45 11.58 -6.08
CA PHE A 228 -20.93 10.21 -5.97
C PHE A 228 -21.39 9.66 -7.33
N CYS A 229 -21.58 8.34 -7.40
CA CYS A 229 -22.21 7.66 -8.53
C CYS A 229 -23.67 7.32 -8.19
N TRP A 230 -24.62 7.69 -9.04
CA TRP A 230 -26.03 7.41 -8.81
C TRP A 230 -26.35 5.92 -8.70
N THR A 231 -25.62 5.09 -9.45
CA THR A 231 -25.82 3.64 -9.48
C THR A 231 -24.50 2.91 -9.31
N GLU A 232 -24.54 1.64 -8.88
CA GLU A 232 -23.37 0.76 -8.85
C GLU A 232 -22.83 0.57 -10.27
N LEU A 233 -23.71 0.35 -11.26
CA LEU A 233 -23.35 0.26 -12.69
C LEU A 233 -22.63 1.52 -13.19
N GLY A 234 -23.04 2.71 -12.73
CA GLY A 234 -22.34 3.95 -13.04
C GLY A 234 -20.93 4.01 -12.47
N ALA A 235 -20.70 3.39 -11.29
CA ALA A 235 -19.37 3.27 -10.71
C ALA A 235 -18.48 2.25 -11.44
N GLU A 236 -19.06 1.17 -11.97
CA GLU A 236 -18.36 0.18 -12.79
C GLU A 236 -17.93 0.72 -14.16
N HIS A 237 -18.53 1.80 -14.62
CA HIS A 237 -18.25 2.41 -15.93
C HIS A 237 -17.39 3.69 -15.84
N LEU A 238 -16.96 4.09 -14.66
CA LEU A 238 -16.01 5.18 -14.45
C LEU A 238 -14.58 4.73 -14.71
#